data_47e14f82af0f5f149d5382f43702e184
#
_entry.id   47e14f82af0f5f149d5382f43702e184
#
_cell.length_a   1.000
_cell.length_b   1.000
_cell.length_c   1.000
_cell.angle_alpha   90.00
_cell.angle_beta   90.00
_cell.angle_gamma   90.00
#
_symmetry.space_group_name_H-M   'P 1'
#
loop_
_entity.id
_entity.type
_entity.pdbx_description
1 polymer ?
#
loop_
_entity_poly.entity_id
_entity_poly.type
_entity_poly.pdbx_seq_one_letter_code
_entity_poly.pdbx_strand_id
1 'polypeptide(L)'
;MPTINQLVRQGRRSVPKKSKNAALQHNSQKRGVCTRVFTTSPKKPNSALRKVARVRLVNGIEVTAYIPGEGHNLQEHSIVLVRGGRVRDLPGVRYHVIRAPTTLLRSRTVCRPVPSTVLSAPRPNKPDNVLILSPCAA
;
A
#
# COMPACT_ATOMS: atom_id res chain seq x y z
N MET A 1 -17.51 -38.21 -2.63
CA MET A 1 -16.23 -38.19 -1.87
C MET A 1 -15.25 -39.11 -2.55
N PRO A 2 -13.99 -38.79 -2.70
CA PRO A 2 -13.01 -39.71 -3.28
C PRO A 2 -12.75 -40.90 -2.36
N THR A 3 -12.51 -42.06 -2.96
CA THR A 3 -12.16 -43.28 -2.23
C THR A 3 -10.71 -43.23 -1.74
N ILE A 4 -10.36 -44.06 -0.75
CA ILE A 4 -8.98 -44.10 -0.20
C ILE A 4 -7.95 -44.38 -1.30
N ASN A 5 -8.24 -45.29 -2.21
CA ASN A 5 -7.35 -45.65 -3.32
C ASN A 5 -7.16 -44.47 -4.30
N GLN A 6 -8.20 -43.65 -4.55
CA GLN A 6 -8.08 -42.43 -5.35
C GLN A 6 -7.19 -41.40 -4.67
N LEU A 7 -7.31 -41.23 -3.34
CA LEU A 7 -6.47 -40.29 -2.57
C LEU A 7 -5.00 -40.72 -2.54
N VAL A 8 -4.73 -42.04 -2.45
CA VAL A 8 -3.35 -42.54 -2.50
C VAL A 8 -2.71 -42.30 -3.87
N ARG A 9 -3.45 -42.50 -4.96
CA ARG A 9 -2.93 -42.30 -6.34
C ARG A 9 -2.77 -40.85 -6.74
N GLN A 10 -3.73 -39.96 -6.38
CA GLN A 10 -3.78 -38.61 -6.87
C GLN A 10 -3.41 -37.55 -5.81
N GLY A 11 -3.42 -37.95 -4.51
CA GLY A 11 -3.20 -37.02 -3.40
C GLY A 11 -4.28 -35.91 -3.33
N ARG A 12 -4.17 -35.05 -2.34
CA ARG A 12 -5.02 -33.85 -2.21
C ARG A 12 -4.32 -32.67 -2.84
N ARG A 13 -4.99 -31.98 -3.77
CA ARG A 13 -4.50 -30.73 -4.35
C ARG A 13 -5.10 -29.55 -3.58
N SER A 14 -4.25 -28.65 -3.11
CA SER A 14 -4.72 -27.39 -2.51
C SER A 14 -5.36 -26.51 -3.58
N VAL A 15 -6.53 -25.94 -3.26
CA VAL A 15 -7.19 -25.00 -4.18
C VAL A 15 -6.39 -23.70 -4.24
N PRO A 16 -5.99 -23.22 -5.43
CA PRO A 16 -5.23 -21.98 -5.56
C PRO A 16 -6.08 -20.79 -5.08
N LYS A 17 -5.55 -20.02 -4.13
CA LYS A 17 -6.22 -18.84 -3.60
C LYS A 17 -6.14 -17.70 -4.63
N LYS A 18 -7.29 -17.22 -5.10
CA LYS A 18 -7.37 -16.05 -5.97
C LYS A 18 -6.98 -14.79 -5.19
N SER A 19 -6.15 -13.95 -5.80
CA SER A 19 -5.80 -12.64 -5.23
C SER A 19 -7.03 -11.75 -5.10
N LYS A 20 -7.16 -11.04 -3.96
CA LYS A 20 -8.24 -10.07 -3.75
C LYS A 20 -8.02 -8.78 -4.55
N ASN A 21 -6.80 -8.53 -5.00
CA ASN A 21 -6.35 -7.32 -5.72
C ASN A 21 -5.90 -7.67 -7.14
N ALA A 22 -6.79 -8.20 -7.95
CA ALA A 22 -6.47 -8.70 -9.29
C ALA A 22 -5.83 -7.64 -10.20
N ALA A 23 -6.23 -6.37 -10.09
CA ALA A 23 -5.70 -5.29 -10.92
C ALA A 23 -4.21 -4.96 -10.67
N LEU A 24 -3.65 -5.36 -9.53
CA LEU A 24 -2.24 -5.14 -9.22
C LEU A 24 -1.31 -6.21 -9.81
N GLN A 25 -1.84 -7.36 -10.26
CA GLN A 25 -1.05 -8.43 -10.90
C GLN A 25 0.20 -8.82 -10.08
N HIS A 26 -0.01 -9.20 -8.82
CA HIS A 26 1.02 -9.59 -7.84
C HIS A 26 2.02 -8.48 -7.41
N ASN A 27 1.92 -7.28 -7.97
CA ASN A 27 2.71 -6.14 -7.49
C ASN A 27 2.10 -5.57 -6.20
N SER A 28 2.94 -5.07 -5.30
CA SER A 28 2.49 -4.39 -4.08
C SER A 28 1.77 -3.08 -4.39
N GLN A 29 2.21 -2.37 -5.41
CA GLN A 29 1.72 -1.06 -5.82
C GLN A 29 1.80 -0.92 -7.34
N LYS A 30 0.90 -0.11 -7.93
CA LYS A 30 0.97 0.28 -9.35
C LYS A 30 0.66 1.75 -9.53
N ARG A 31 1.37 2.36 -10.49
CA ARG A 31 1.13 3.73 -10.92
C ARG A 31 -0.12 3.79 -11.80
N GLY A 32 -0.86 4.88 -11.70
CA GLY A 32 -2.02 5.14 -12.54
C GLY A 32 -2.28 6.63 -12.67
N VAL A 33 -3.22 6.97 -13.50
CA VAL A 33 -3.68 8.34 -13.75
C VAL A 33 -5.13 8.46 -13.29
N CYS A 34 -5.46 9.51 -12.54
CA CYS A 34 -6.84 9.78 -12.13
C CYS A 34 -7.67 10.18 -13.35
N THR A 35 -8.74 9.45 -13.63
CA THR A 35 -9.72 9.80 -14.66
C THR A 35 -10.85 10.66 -14.09
N ARG A 36 -11.26 10.41 -12.85
CA ARG A 36 -12.31 11.15 -12.18
C ARG A 36 -12.12 11.13 -10.67
N VAL A 37 -12.38 12.24 -10.01
CA VAL A 37 -12.39 12.36 -8.55
C VAL A 37 -13.80 12.74 -8.10
N PHE A 38 -14.35 11.99 -7.15
CA PHE A 38 -15.72 12.17 -6.68
C PHE A 38 -15.88 11.71 -5.23
N THR A 39 -17.05 12.00 -4.65
CA THR A 39 -17.41 11.56 -3.31
C THR A 39 -18.47 10.47 -3.38
N THR A 40 -18.41 9.52 -2.48
CA THR A 40 -19.41 8.45 -2.32
C THR A 40 -19.90 8.35 -0.88
N SER A 41 -21.18 8.04 -0.72
CA SER A 41 -21.75 7.74 0.60
C SER A 41 -21.40 6.30 1.03
N PRO A 42 -21.12 6.08 2.31
CA PRO A 42 -20.85 4.74 2.83
C PRO A 42 -22.12 3.92 2.95
N LYS A 43 -21.95 2.64 3.28
CA LYS A 43 -23.04 1.75 3.64
C LYS A 43 -23.67 2.15 4.98
N LYS A 44 -24.97 1.85 5.15
CA LYS A 44 -25.62 1.88 6.46
C LYS A 44 -24.85 0.98 7.46
N PRO A 45 -24.65 1.38 8.72
CA PRO A 45 -25.26 2.52 9.43
C PRO A 45 -24.50 3.85 9.30
N ASN A 46 -23.36 3.90 8.58
CA ASN A 46 -22.50 5.08 8.53
C ASN A 46 -23.00 6.12 7.52
N SER A 47 -22.75 7.40 7.82
CA SER A 47 -23.04 8.53 6.94
C SER A 47 -21.83 9.46 6.86
N ALA A 48 -21.34 9.72 5.65
CA ALA A 48 -20.24 10.65 5.38
C ALA A 48 -20.09 10.85 3.87
N LEU A 49 -19.28 11.82 3.47
CA LEU A 49 -18.84 11.99 2.09
C LEU A 49 -17.40 11.47 1.95
N ARG A 50 -17.27 10.21 1.55
CA ARG A 50 -15.97 9.56 1.36
C ARG A 50 -15.38 9.94 0.01
N LYS A 51 -14.12 10.40 0.00
CA LYS A 51 -13.41 10.83 -1.20
C LYS A 51 -12.81 9.63 -1.91
N VAL A 52 -13.12 9.52 -3.19
CA VAL A 52 -12.77 8.38 -4.02
C VAL A 52 -12.29 8.87 -5.38
N ALA A 53 -11.31 8.21 -5.95
CA ALA A 53 -10.84 8.47 -7.30
C ALA A 53 -11.01 7.23 -8.19
N ARG A 54 -11.44 7.43 -9.42
CA ARG A 54 -11.31 6.41 -10.46
C ARG A 54 -9.95 6.60 -11.10
N VAL A 55 -9.15 5.54 -11.10
CA VAL A 55 -7.76 5.56 -11.55
C VAL A 55 -7.58 4.52 -12.65
N ARG A 56 -7.02 4.94 -13.77
CA ARG A 56 -6.57 4.06 -14.83
C ARG A 56 -5.12 3.69 -14.58
N LEU A 57 -4.87 2.42 -14.30
CA LEU A 57 -3.53 1.88 -14.06
C LEU A 57 -2.75 1.74 -15.36
N VAL A 58 -1.42 1.62 -15.25
CA VAL A 58 -0.51 1.41 -16.41
C VAL A 58 -0.88 0.16 -17.23
N ASN A 59 -1.48 -0.84 -16.60
CA ASN A 59 -1.96 -2.04 -17.29
C ASN A 59 -3.32 -1.87 -18.01
N GLY A 60 -3.85 -0.64 -18.11
CA GLY A 60 -5.11 -0.33 -18.75
C GLY A 60 -6.36 -0.59 -17.93
N ILE A 61 -6.26 -1.24 -16.77
CA ILE A 61 -7.40 -1.56 -15.92
C ILE A 61 -7.81 -0.32 -15.12
N GLU A 62 -9.10 0.01 -15.14
CA GLU A 62 -9.65 1.08 -14.30
C GLU A 62 -10.10 0.52 -12.96
N VAL A 63 -9.70 1.18 -11.89
CA VAL A 63 -10.04 0.82 -10.52
C VAL A 63 -10.54 2.03 -9.74
N THR A 64 -11.44 1.76 -8.80
CA THR A 64 -11.90 2.77 -7.85
C THR A 64 -11.04 2.66 -6.59
N ALA A 65 -10.34 3.73 -6.26
CA ALA A 65 -9.43 3.79 -5.12
C ALA A 65 -9.87 4.86 -4.11
N TYR A 66 -9.78 4.52 -2.84
CA TYR A 66 -10.09 5.45 -1.75
C TYR A 66 -8.92 6.40 -1.51
N ILE A 67 -9.24 7.67 -1.28
CA ILE A 67 -8.26 8.71 -0.94
C ILE A 67 -8.24 8.88 0.58
N PRO A 68 -7.18 8.43 1.29
CA PRO A 68 -7.11 8.54 2.74
C PRO A 68 -6.73 9.96 3.19
N GLY A 69 -7.04 10.27 4.45
CA GLY A 69 -6.63 11.51 5.13
C GLY A 69 -7.61 12.66 4.96
N GLU A 70 -7.26 13.78 5.57
CA GLU A 70 -8.03 15.01 5.52
C GLU A 70 -7.65 15.85 4.31
N GLY A 71 -8.61 16.14 3.44
CA GLY A 71 -8.39 16.89 2.23
C GLY A 71 -7.46 16.21 1.21
N HIS A 72 -7.54 16.64 -0.01
CA HIS A 72 -6.64 16.24 -1.10
C HIS A 72 -6.62 17.34 -2.17
N ASN A 73 -5.58 17.33 -2.99
CA ASN A 73 -5.44 18.20 -4.15
C ASN A 73 -5.40 17.41 -5.48
N LEU A 74 -5.92 16.17 -5.46
CA LEU A 74 -6.02 15.38 -6.67
C LEU A 74 -7.05 15.97 -7.61
N GLN A 75 -6.65 16.09 -8.87
CA GLN A 75 -7.49 16.50 -9.98
C GLN A 75 -7.48 15.40 -11.06
N GLU A 76 -8.26 15.57 -12.09
CA GLU A 76 -8.18 14.74 -13.29
C GLU A 76 -6.76 14.80 -13.86
N HIS A 77 -6.30 13.69 -14.41
CA HIS A 77 -4.95 13.50 -14.96
C HIS A 77 -3.79 13.51 -13.94
N SER A 78 -4.08 13.64 -12.64
CA SER A 78 -3.04 13.48 -11.61
C SER A 78 -2.47 12.07 -11.60
N ILE A 79 -1.14 11.97 -11.55
CA ILE A 79 -0.45 10.68 -11.42
C ILE A 79 -0.50 10.25 -9.96
N VAL A 80 -0.95 9.04 -9.73
CA VAL A 80 -1.10 8.47 -8.39
C VAL A 80 -0.50 7.08 -8.30
N LEU A 81 -0.09 6.70 -7.10
CA LEU A 81 0.32 5.35 -6.77
C LEU A 81 -0.81 4.66 -6.01
N VAL A 82 -1.21 3.47 -6.47
CA VAL A 82 -2.33 2.70 -5.91
C VAL A 82 -1.82 1.44 -5.28
N ARG A 83 -2.28 1.15 -4.07
CA ARG A 83 -2.05 -0.11 -3.35
C ARG A 83 -3.33 -0.89 -3.16
N GLY A 84 -3.22 -2.17 -2.89
CA GLY A 84 -4.34 -3.00 -2.47
C GLY A 84 -4.81 -2.66 -1.05
N GLY A 85 -6.05 -2.95 -0.79
CA GLY A 85 -6.70 -2.77 0.51
C GLY A 85 -8.18 -2.46 0.33
N ARG A 86 -9.05 -3.28 0.93
CA ARG A 86 -10.50 -3.06 0.86
C ARG A 86 -10.94 -2.02 1.88
N VAL A 87 -11.79 -1.10 1.47
CA VAL A 87 -12.53 -0.21 2.37
C VAL A 87 -13.82 -0.90 2.78
N ARG A 88 -14.00 -1.14 4.07
CA ARG A 88 -15.16 -1.87 4.59
C ARG A 88 -16.46 -1.07 4.42
N ASP A 89 -16.38 0.24 4.55
CA ASP A 89 -17.50 1.18 4.45
C ASP A 89 -18.05 1.33 3.02
N LEU A 90 -17.19 1.18 2.01
CA LEU A 90 -17.55 1.48 0.64
C LEU A 90 -17.75 0.20 -0.18
N PRO A 91 -18.89 0.06 -0.88
CA PRO A 91 -19.09 -1.08 -1.76
C PRO A 91 -18.17 -1.00 -2.98
N GLY A 92 -17.53 -2.12 -3.33
CA GLY A 92 -16.71 -2.22 -4.54
C GLY A 92 -15.32 -1.59 -4.48
N VAL A 93 -14.96 -0.83 -3.44
CA VAL A 93 -13.65 -0.18 -3.31
C VAL A 93 -12.65 -1.14 -2.65
N ARG A 94 -11.67 -1.62 -3.44
CA ARG A 94 -10.64 -2.59 -3.01
C ARG A 94 -9.24 -2.03 -3.02
N TYR A 95 -9.06 -0.75 -3.31
CA TYR A 95 -7.77 -0.10 -3.51
C TYR A 95 -7.71 1.21 -2.74
N HIS A 96 -6.49 1.60 -2.37
CA HIS A 96 -6.21 2.89 -1.74
C HIS A 96 -5.17 3.64 -2.55
N VAL A 97 -5.31 4.96 -2.59
CA VAL A 97 -4.27 5.85 -3.09
C VAL A 97 -3.21 6.03 -2.00
N ILE A 98 -1.94 5.93 -2.36
CA ILE A 98 -0.83 6.17 -1.45
C ILE A 98 -0.53 7.66 -1.44
N ARG A 99 -0.51 8.24 -0.25
CA ARG A 99 -0.06 9.62 -0.05
C ARG A 99 1.47 9.67 -0.01
N ALA A 100 2.07 9.65 -1.19
CA ALA A 100 3.51 9.86 -1.31
C ALA A 100 3.82 11.35 -1.52
N PRO A 101 5.01 11.83 -1.13
CA PRO A 101 5.39 13.24 -1.29
C PRO A 101 5.37 13.73 -2.73
N THR A 102 5.45 12.84 -3.69
CA THR A 102 5.47 13.16 -5.14
C THR A 102 4.06 13.26 -5.76
N THR A 103 3.03 12.69 -5.12
CA THR A 103 1.72 12.50 -5.76
C THR A 103 0.59 13.28 -5.11
N LEU A 104 0.74 13.58 -3.84
CA LEU A 104 -0.22 14.34 -3.07
C LEU A 104 0.59 15.36 -2.27
N LEU A 105 0.42 16.63 -2.59
CA LEU A 105 0.93 17.68 -1.72
C LEU A 105 0.49 17.38 -0.30
N ARG A 106 1.47 17.38 0.59
CA ARG A 106 1.33 17.17 2.02
C ARG A 106 0.17 18.06 2.52
N SER A 107 -1.01 17.46 2.73
CA SER A 107 -1.97 18.14 3.55
C SER A 107 -1.25 18.42 4.87
N ARG A 108 -1.43 19.59 5.42
CA ARG A 108 -0.94 19.97 6.75
C ARG A 108 -1.54 19.05 7.81
N THR A 109 -1.22 17.78 7.74
CA THR A 109 -1.51 16.88 8.82
C THR A 109 -0.44 17.15 9.84
N VAL A 110 -0.86 17.77 10.91
CA VAL A 110 -0.15 17.96 12.16
C VAL A 110 0.86 16.83 12.34
N CYS A 111 2.11 17.08 11.93
CA CYS A 111 3.20 16.33 12.51
C CYS A 111 3.11 16.71 14.00
N ARG A 112 2.60 15.83 14.85
CA ARG A 112 2.87 15.97 16.28
C ARG A 112 4.37 16.11 16.37
N PRO A 113 4.89 17.24 16.86
CA PRO A 113 6.33 17.33 17.11
C PRO A 113 6.64 16.18 18.05
N VAL A 114 7.50 15.28 17.59
CA VAL A 114 8.09 14.27 18.46
C VAL A 114 8.79 15.07 19.56
N PRO A 115 8.42 14.91 20.82
CA PRO A 115 9.04 15.67 21.89
C PRO A 115 10.54 15.44 21.78
N SER A 116 11.30 16.53 21.76
CA SER A 116 12.76 16.55 21.56
C SER A 116 13.54 15.73 22.59
N THR A 117 12.90 15.26 23.63
CA THR A 117 13.45 14.39 24.68
C THR A 117 13.81 12.97 24.19
N VAL A 118 13.34 12.53 23.04
CA VAL A 118 13.64 11.18 22.51
C VAL A 118 14.88 11.17 21.61
N LEU A 119 15.42 12.34 21.26
CA LEU A 119 16.59 12.47 20.36
C LEU A 119 17.95 12.41 21.07
N SER A 120 17.99 12.24 22.40
CA SER A 120 19.25 12.25 23.18
C SER A 120 19.73 10.87 23.63
N ALA A 121 19.24 9.79 23.06
CA ALA A 121 19.85 8.49 23.29
C ALA A 121 21.18 8.40 22.50
N PRO A 122 22.35 8.29 23.17
CA PRO A 122 23.62 8.14 22.46
C PRO A 122 23.61 6.81 21.71
N ARG A 123 23.96 6.86 20.43
CA ARG A 123 24.12 5.64 19.63
C ARG A 123 25.30 4.85 20.27
N PRO A 124 25.16 3.53 20.47
CA PRO A 124 26.28 2.72 20.91
C PRO A 124 27.38 2.81 19.85
N ASN A 125 28.60 3.19 20.30
CA ASN A 125 29.78 3.24 19.48
C ASN A 125 30.00 1.88 18.80
N LYS A 126 30.10 1.89 17.47
CA LYS A 126 30.73 0.79 16.74
C LYS A 126 32.15 0.65 17.21
N PRO A 127 32.65 -0.56 17.55
CA PRO A 127 34.05 -0.76 17.81
C PRO A 127 34.85 -0.51 16.52
N ASP A 128 35.80 0.39 16.61
CA ASP A 128 36.74 0.69 15.54
C ASP A 128 37.49 -0.58 15.18
N ASN A 129 37.46 -0.91 13.89
CA ASN A 129 38.17 -2.03 13.31
C ASN A 129 39.65 -1.74 13.37
N VAL A 130 40.33 -2.31 14.37
CA VAL A 130 41.78 -2.23 14.50
C VAL A 130 42.38 -3.01 13.34
N LEU A 131 42.93 -2.28 12.39
CA LEU A 131 43.80 -2.81 11.34
C LEU A 131 45.04 -3.41 11.98
N ILE A 132 45.11 -4.71 12.08
CA ILE A 132 46.35 -5.45 12.44
C ILE A 132 47.25 -5.41 11.20
N LEU A 133 48.17 -4.47 11.19
CA LEU A 133 49.34 -4.48 10.32
C LEU A 133 50.24 -5.63 10.73
N SER A 134 50.32 -6.67 9.94
CA SER A 134 51.37 -7.69 10.08
C SER A 134 52.66 -7.15 9.52
N PRO A 135 53.77 -7.18 10.26
CA PRO A 135 55.10 -6.85 9.72
C PRO A 135 55.60 -8.04 8.89
N CYS A 136 55.85 -7.79 7.61
CA CYS A 136 56.66 -8.65 6.78
C CYS A 136 58.13 -8.41 7.16
N ALA A 137 58.78 -9.40 7.75
CA ALA A 137 60.22 -9.38 7.99
C ALA A 137 60.92 -10.18 6.88
N ALA A 138 61.93 -9.55 6.33
CA ALA A 138 63.11 -9.98 5.61
C ALA A 138 63.27 -11.46 5.21
#